data_8d4dbcf7240ae1eeefa366d77dbf9118
#
_entry.id   8d4dbcf7240ae1eeefa366d77dbf9118
#
_cell.length_a   1.000
_cell.length_b   1.000
_cell.length_c   1.000
_cell.angle_alpha   90.00
_cell.angle_beta   90.00
_cell.angle_gamma   90.00
#
_symmetry.space_group_name_H-M   'P 1'
#
loop_
_entity.id
_entity.type
_entity.pdbx_description
1 polymer ?
#
loop_
_entity_poly.entity_id
_entity_poly.type
_entity_poly.pdbx_seq_one_letter_code
_entity_poly.pdbx_strand_id
1 'polypeptide(L)'
;MATINTRQQFKDYCLRRLGWPVIEINVDDDQVDDRIDDALNFWRDYHYDGTEKLFMKHQITQADIDRQWIYCPDAVQFVTGIFPFDQSNASINMFDLRYQLRLHDLYDFTSVSYVSYEITMQHLRTLNLLFSGTPQFRFNRHQNKVFLDIDWSRDVEPGDWVVVECYRTIRPETVVLTGTVTGSPSSNTITGYGTKFDQEIVPFDFITIGTESKQVGNIESPTSLTLVGPPTLTHNNSAIQIEGTTDVWNDRFLKQLATAKIKQQWGNNLKKFEGIQMPGGVTLNGQKIYDEASEEIKEMEEQIYMMGSLPSEIFTG
;
A
#
# COMPACT_ATOMS: atom_id res chain seq x y z
N MET A 1 -3.57 -2.91 -27.50
CA MET A 1 -2.21 -3.05 -26.92
C MET A 1 -2.24 -4.27 -26.02
N ALA A 2 -1.21 -5.11 -26.05
CA ALA A 2 -1.13 -6.21 -25.10
C ALA A 2 -0.98 -5.63 -23.69
N THR A 3 -1.84 -6.03 -22.76
CA THR A 3 -1.75 -5.68 -21.33
C THR A 3 -0.50 -6.32 -20.76
N ILE A 4 0.26 -5.57 -20.00
CA ILE A 4 1.46 -6.03 -19.30
C ILE A 4 1.03 -6.60 -17.97
N ASN A 5 1.31 -7.88 -17.74
CA ASN A 5 0.88 -8.57 -16.52
C ASN A 5 2.07 -9.07 -15.67
N THR A 6 3.28 -9.03 -16.21
CA THR A 6 4.48 -9.50 -15.50
C THR A 6 5.60 -8.49 -15.58
N ARG A 7 6.52 -8.52 -14.59
CA ARG A 7 7.73 -7.70 -14.55
C ARG A 7 8.58 -7.88 -15.81
N GLN A 8 8.69 -9.12 -16.32
CA GLN A 8 9.46 -9.40 -17.53
C GLN A 8 8.85 -8.72 -18.76
N GLN A 9 7.53 -8.75 -18.92
CA GLN A 9 6.86 -8.04 -20.01
C GLN A 9 7.04 -6.52 -19.91
N PHE A 10 7.06 -5.98 -18.68
CA PHE A 10 7.32 -4.57 -18.42
C PHE A 10 8.77 -4.19 -18.80
N LYS A 11 9.75 -5.00 -18.39
CA LYS A 11 11.16 -4.86 -18.78
C LYS A 11 11.32 -4.85 -20.30
N ASP A 12 10.73 -5.84 -20.98
CA ASP A 12 10.74 -5.92 -22.44
C ASP A 12 10.09 -4.70 -23.10
N TYR A 13 9.01 -4.17 -22.50
CA TYR A 13 8.38 -2.96 -22.98
C TYR A 13 9.30 -1.74 -22.89
N CYS A 14 9.96 -1.54 -21.76
CA CYS A 14 10.90 -0.42 -21.56
C CYS A 14 12.10 -0.51 -22.53
N LEU A 15 12.65 -1.70 -22.71
CA LEU A 15 13.76 -1.92 -23.64
C LEU A 15 13.33 -1.70 -25.09
N ARG A 16 12.15 -2.19 -25.51
CA ARG A 16 11.62 -1.94 -26.87
C ARG A 16 11.40 -0.44 -27.12
N ARG A 17 10.99 0.31 -26.13
CA ARG A 17 10.81 1.77 -26.24
C ARG A 17 12.15 2.50 -26.44
N LEU A 18 13.24 1.95 -25.92
CA LEU A 18 14.60 2.45 -26.11
C LEU A 18 15.24 2.00 -27.45
N GLY A 19 14.57 1.10 -28.20
CA GLY A 19 15.01 0.65 -29.52
C GLY A 19 15.45 -0.80 -29.61
N TRP A 20 15.41 -1.58 -28.53
CA TRP A 20 15.69 -3.02 -28.55
C TRP A 20 14.69 -3.75 -29.47
N PRO A 21 15.04 -4.77 -30.25
CA PRO A 21 16.39 -5.34 -30.44
C PRO A 21 17.18 -4.69 -31.59
N VAL A 22 16.68 -3.62 -32.20
CA VAL A 22 17.35 -2.96 -33.35
C VAL A 22 18.63 -2.26 -32.91
N ILE A 23 18.59 -1.65 -31.72
CA ILE A 23 19.75 -1.03 -31.07
C ILE A 23 20.11 -1.87 -29.88
N GLU A 24 21.37 -2.24 -29.76
CA GLU A 24 21.90 -2.91 -28.57
C GLU A 24 21.98 -1.92 -27.41
N ILE A 25 21.29 -2.24 -26.32
CA ILE A 25 21.26 -1.44 -25.10
C ILE A 25 22.20 -2.08 -24.10
N ASN A 26 23.36 -1.44 -23.88
CA ASN A 26 24.42 -1.97 -23.03
C ASN A 26 24.13 -1.70 -21.55
N VAL A 27 23.09 -2.35 -21.04
CA VAL A 27 22.68 -2.36 -19.63
C VAL A 27 22.47 -3.81 -19.23
N ASP A 28 23.02 -4.19 -18.10
CA ASP A 28 22.84 -5.52 -17.54
C ASP A 28 21.41 -5.71 -17.01
N ASP A 29 20.95 -6.95 -17.01
CA ASP A 29 19.59 -7.30 -16.58
C ASP A 29 19.31 -6.85 -15.14
N ASP A 30 20.26 -7.06 -14.24
CA ASP A 30 20.16 -6.65 -12.84
C ASP A 30 20.08 -5.10 -12.72
N GLN A 31 20.83 -4.36 -13.55
CA GLN A 31 20.75 -2.91 -13.58
C GLN A 31 19.38 -2.40 -14.07
N VAL A 32 18.77 -3.11 -15.02
CA VAL A 32 17.43 -2.79 -15.50
C VAL A 32 16.41 -3.01 -14.38
N ASP A 33 16.51 -4.13 -13.67
CA ASP A 33 15.64 -4.45 -12.55
C ASP A 33 15.76 -3.43 -11.40
N ASP A 34 16.98 -3.02 -11.05
CA ASP A 34 17.23 -1.96 -10.08
C ASP A 34 16.55 -0.63 -10.47
N ARG A 35 16.62 -0.25 -11.75
CA ARG A 35 15.99 1.00 -12.24
C ARG A 35 14.48 0.91 -12.26
N ILE A 36 13.91 -0.27 -12.51
CA ILE A 36 12.48 -0.51 -12.40
C ILE A 36 12.04 -0.41 -10.95
N ASP A 37 12.80 -0.96 -10.01
CA ASP A 37 12.49 -0.86 -8.58
C ASP A 37 12.58 0.57 -8.06
N ASP A 38 13.57 1.35 -8.50
CA ASP A 38 13.66 2.77 -8.18
C ASP A 38 12.47 3.57 -8.72
N ALA A 39 12.00 3.24 -9.94
CA ALA A 39 10.83 3.88 -10.53
C ALA A 39 9.56 3.50 -9.78
N LEU A 40 9.41 2.22 -9.42
CA LEU A 40 8.26 1.70 -8.70
C LEU A 40 8.17 2.27 -7.27
N ASN A 41 9.31 2.39 -6.58
CA ASN A 41 9.36 3.00 -5.25
C ASN A 41 8.96 4.48 -5.30
N PHE A 42 9.48 5.23 -6.27
CA PHE A 42 9.07 6.63 -6.46
C PHE A 42 7.58 6.75 -6.77
N TRP A 43 7.05 5.92 -7.67
CA TRP A 43 5.65 5.89 -8.03
C TRP A 43 4.76 5.57 -6.82
N ARG A 44 5.13 4.58 -6.00
CA ARG A 44 4.41 4.24 -4.77
C ARG A 44 4.39 5.36 -3.75
N ASP A 45 5.49 6.10 -3.64
CA ASP A 45 5.62 7.13 -2.63
C ASP A 45 4.88 8.43 -3.00
N TYR A 46 4.71 8.74 -4.29
CA TYR A 46 4.22 10.05 -4.74
C TYR A 46 3.00 10.02 -5.67
N HIS A 47 2.70 8.90 -6.31
CA HIS A 47 1.52 8.81 -7.17
C HIS A 47 0.28 8.57 -6.34
N TYR A 48 -0.85 9.22 -6.69
CA TYR A 48 -2.13 9.10 -5.95
C TYR A 48 -2.67 7.66 -5.91
N ASP A 49 -2.42 6.84 -6.94
CA ASP A 49 -2.76 5.42 -6.98
C ASP A 49 -1.67 4.50 -6.41
N GLY A 50 -0.59 5.05 -5.87
CA GLY A 50 0.51 4.26 -5.29
C GLY A 50 0.16 3.63 -3.95
N THR A 51 -0.82 4.20 -3.26
CA THR A 51 -1.28 3.76 -1.94
C THR A 51 -2.80 3.68 -1.88
N GLU A 52 -3.31 2.78 -1.08
CA GLU A 52 -4.74 2.61 -0.81
C GLU A 52 -5.03 2.81 0.68
N LYS A 53 -6.08 3.59 0.98
CA LYS A 53 -6.54 3.80 2.35
C LYS A 53 -7.23 2.54 2.87
N LEU A 54 -6.83 2.11 4.05
CA LEU A 54 -7.32 0.89 4.70
C LEU A 54 -7.61 1.13 6.17
N PHE A 55 -8.62 0.43 6.68
CA PHE A 55 -8.92 0.34 8.11
C PHE A 55 -8.54 -1.05 8.61
N MET A 56 -7.40 -1.15 9.26
CA MET A 56 -6.91 -2.40 9.81
C MET A 56 -7.49 -2.63 11.19
N LYS A 57 -8.16 -3.77 11.37
CA LYS A 57 -8.69 -4.21 12.64
C LYS A 57 -7.69 -5.17 13.29
N HIS A 58 -7.23 -4.84 14.50
CA HIS A 58 -6.30 -5.67 15.27
C HIS A 58 -6.91 -6.02 16.63
N GLN A 59 -6.83 -7.30 17.00
CA GLN A 59 -7.22 -7.75 18.33
C GLN A 59 -6.01 -7.76 19.24
N ILE A 60 -6.08 -7.03 20.34
CA ILE A 60 -4.99 -6.90 21.28
C ILE A 60 -4.74 -8.22 21.98
N THR A 61 -3.51 -8.66 21.98
CA THR A 61 -3.04 -9.86 22.64
C THR A 61 -2.27 -9.49 23.92
N GLN A 62 -2.12 -10.45 24.84
CA GLN A 62 -1.29 -10.26 26.03
C GLN A 62 0.16 -9.86 25.66
N ALA A 63 0.68 -10.42 24.56
CA ALA A 63 2.00 -10.07 24.05
C ALA A 63 2.11 -8.62 23.59
N ASP A 64 1.03 -8.01 23.09
CA ASP A 64 0.99 -6.60 22.70
C ASP A 64 1.03 -5.70 23.95
N ILE A 65 0.31 -6.09 25.02
CA ILE A 65 0.33 -5.39 26.29
C ILE A 65 1.72 -5.44 26.95
N ASP A 66 2.34 -6.61 26.97
CA ASP A 66 3.66 -6.81 27.57
C ASP A 66 4.75 -5.99 26.86
N ARG A 67 4.66 -5.85 25.53
CA ARG A 67 5.63 -5.10 24.72
C ARG A 67 5.27 -3.65 24.48
N GLN A 68 4.02 -3.24 24.72
CA GLN A 68 3.49 -1.87 24.58
C GLN A 68 3.51 -1.31 23.16
N TRP A 69 3.36 -2.16 22.15
CA TRP A 69 3.24 -1.76 20.75
C TRP A 69 2.57 -2.86 19.93
N ILE A 70 2.00 -2.46 18.79
CA ILE A 70 1.28 -3.34 17.85
C ILE A 70 2.10 -3.49 16.58
N TYR A 71 2.15 -4.69 16.03
CA TYR A 71 2.70 -4.92 14.70
C TYR A 71 1.76 -4.40 13.62
N CYS A 72 2.37 -3.75 12.60
CA CYS A 72 1.72 -3.47 11.34
C CYS A 72 2.32 -4.36 10.24
N PRO A 73 1.51 -4.84 9.30
CA PRO A 73 2.02 -5.56 8.15
C PRO A 73 3.01 -4.73 7.31
N ASP A 74 3.94 -5.39 6.64
CA ASP A 74 4.98 -4.76 5.80
C ASP A 74 4.40 -3.90 4.66
N ALA A 75 3.17 -4.19 4.26
CA ALA A 75 2.47 -3.41 3.23
C ALA A 75 2.04 -2.02 3.71
N VAL A 76 1.96 -1.78 5.03
CA VAL A 76 1.55 -0.49 5.60
C VAL A 76 2.67 0.54 5.46
N GLN A 77 2.40 1.61 4.73
CA GLN A 77 3.36 2.68 4.49
C GLN A 77 3.31 3.74 5.59
N PHE A 78 2.11 4.15 5.99
CA PHE A 78 1.90 5.10 7.09
C PHE A 78 0.55 4.91 7.75
N VAL A 79 0.48 5.35 9.01
CA VAL A 79 -0.72 5.34 9.84
C VAL A 79 -1.18 6.78 10.01
N THR A 80 -2.45 7.06 9.76
CA THR A 80 -3.03 8.40 9.83
C THR A 80 -3.91 8.61 11.04
N GLY A 81 -4.48 7.56 11.60
CA GLY A 81 -5.37 7.67 12.75
C GLY A 81 -5.56 6.34 13.47
N ILE A 82 -5.99 6.46 14.71
CA ILE A 82 -6.41 5.31 15.51
C ILE A 82 -7.77 5.66 16.09
N PHE A 83 -8.72 4.75 15.91
CA PHE A 83 -10.03 4.91 16.53
C PHE A 83 -9.94 4.57 18.03
N PRO A 84 -10.61 5.33 18.88
CA PRO A 84 -10.61 5.08 20.31
C PRO A 84 -11.17 3.69 20.61
N PHE A 85 -10.58 3.05 21.60
CA PHE A 85 -11.03 1.77 22.14
C PHE A 85 -12.42 1.91 22.74
N ASP A 86 -13.31 0.99 22.42
CA ASP A 86 -14.57 0.85 23.12
C ASP A 86 -14.52 -0.46 23.91
N GLN A 87 -14.44 -0.35 25.22
CA GLN A 87 -14.24 -1.45 26.17
C GLN A 87 -15.43 -2.42 26.25
N SER A 88 -16.57 -2.09 25.72
CA SER A 88 -17.73 -2.92 25.85
C SER A 88 -18.23 -3.38 24.50
N ASN A 89 -18.16 -4.71 24.30
CA ASN A 89 -18.98 -5.46 23.36
C ASN A 89 -19.62 -4.60 22.27
N ALA A 90 -19.27 -4.85 21.03
CA ALA A 90 -19.76 -4.23 19.78
C ALA A 90 -21.28 -4.01 19.65
N SER A 91 -22.01 -3.85 20.73
CA SER A 91 -23.33 -3.27 20.75
C SER A 91 -23.14 -1.75 20.74
N ILE A 92 -23.26 -1.18 19.56
CA ILE A 92 -23.54 0.25 19.42
C ILE A 92 -24.67 0.53 20.42
N ASN A 93 -24.32 1.17 21.53
CA ASN A 93 -25.31 1.45 22.54
C ASN A 93 -26.24 2.50 21.95
N MET A 94 -27.48 2.12 21.61
CA MET A 94 -28.47 3.05 21.05
C MET A 94 -28.68 4.29 21.92
N PHE A 95 -28.23 4.26 23.17
CA PHE A 95 -28.30 5.37 24.13
C PHE A 95 -27.02 6.19 24.21
N ASP A 96 -25.98 5.85 23.41
CA ASP A 96 -24.79 6.69 23.30
C ASP A 96 -25.16 8.03 22.66
N LEU A 97 -24.82 9.11 23.34
CA LEU A 97 -25.08 10.49 22.89
C LEU A 97 -24.51 10.72 21.46
N ARG A 98 -23.37 10.11 21.12
CA ARG A 98 -22.75 10.19 19.80
C ARG A 98 -23.57 9.50 18.72
N TYR A 99 -24.16 8.35 19.04
CA TYR A 99 -25.04 7.62 18.14
C TYR A 99 -26.33 8.38 17.90
N GLN A 100 -26.91 8.95 18.95
CA GLN A 100 -28.11 9.75 18.88
C GLN A 100 -27.91 11.04 18.07
N LEU A 101 -26.77 11.71 18.23
CA LEU A 101 -26.42 12.90 17.45
C LEU A 101 -26.23 12.57 15.97
N ARG A 102 -25.57 11.45 15.62
CA ARG A 102 -25.42 11.01 14.23
C ARG A 102 -26.73 10.59 13.59
N LEU A 103 -27.62 9.95 14.33
CA LEU A 103 -28.96 9.61 13.87
C LEU A 103 -29.80 10.87 13.62
N HIS A 104 -29.71 11.87 14.48
CA HIS A 104 -30.39 13.13 14.30
C HIS A 104 -29.95 13.88 13.06
N ASP A 105 -28.62 13.91 12.80
CA ASP A 105 -28.03 14.47 11.57
C ASP A 105 -28.55 13.77 10.31
N LEU A 106 -28.71 12.46 10.34
CA LEU A 106 -29.22 11.68 9.19
C LEU A 106 -30.69 11.97 8.88
N TYR A 107 -31.52 12.24 9.89
CA TYR A 107 -32.92 12.54 9.70
C TYR A 107 -33.17 13.98 9.25
N ASP A 108 -32.32 14.91 9.64
CA ASP A 108 -32.44 16.34 9.28
C ASP A 108 -31.85 16.71 7.93
N PHE A 109 -31.23 15.75 7.24
CA PHE A 109 -30.52 15.98 5.95
C PHE A 109 -31.42 16.52 4.83
N THR A 110 -32.76 16.42 4.97
CA THR A 110 -33.72 16.93 3.98
C THR A 110 -34.07 18.40 4.16
N SER A 111 -33.78 19.00 5.32
CA SER A 111 -34.20 20.36 5.69
C SER A 111 -33.05 21.33 5.97
N VAL A 112 -31.82 20.87 6.07
CA VAL A 112 -30.67 21.69 6.51
C VAL A 112 -29.80 22.08 5.32
N SER A 113 -29.41 23.37 5.26
CA SER A 113 -28.46 23.83 4.26
C SER A 113 -27.07 23.22 4.51
N TYR A 114 -26.32 22.97 3.44
CA TYR A 114 -24.95 22.42 3.50
C TYR A 114 -24.05 23.18 4.51
N VAL A 115 -24.18 24.48 4.62
CA VAL A 115 -23.42 25.33 5.55
C VAL A 115 -23.73 24.99 7.02
N SER A 116 -24.99 24.75 7.36
CA SER A 116 -25.39 24.36 8.71
C SER A 116 -24.87 22.98 9.08
N TYR A 117 -24.88 22.05 8.13
CA TYR A 117 -24.30 20.71 8.29
C TYR A 117 -22.80 20.79 8.61
N GLU A 118 -22.04 21.56 7.85
CA GLU A 118 -20.59 21.69 8.03
C GLU A 118 -20.23 22.34 9.36
N ILE A 119 -20.99 23.36 9.78
CA ILE A 119 -20.85 23.99 11.10
C ILE A 119 -21.11 22.97 12.21
N THR A 120 -22.20 22.18 12.09
CA THR A 120 -22.54 21.13 13.07
C THR A 120 -21.45 20.07 13.14
N MET A 121 -20.90 19.63 11.99
CA MET A 121 -19.80 18.66 11.96
C MET A 121 -18.50 19.21 12.57
N GLN A 122 -18.20 20.50 12.40
CA GLN A 122 -17.06 21.14 13.07
C GLN A 122 -17.27 21.21 14.59
N HIS A 123 -18.47 21.53 15.06
CA HIS A 123 -18.77 21.50 16.48
C HIS A 123 -18.68 20.10 17.08
N LEU A 124 -19.16 19.06 16.38
CA LEU A 124 -19.05 17.68 16.80
C LEU A 124 -17.58 17.21 16.87
N ARG A 125 -16.76 17.62 15.90
CA ARG A 125 -15.31 17.35 15.94
C ARG A 125 -14.64 18.02 17.14
N THR A 126 -15.02 19.26 17.44
CA THR A 126 -14.51 20.01 18.61
C THR A 126 -14.94 19.36 19.92
N LEU A 127 -16.19 18.93 20.03
CA LEU A 127 -16.70 18.19 21.19
C LEU A 127 -15.99 16.83 21.35
N ASN A 128 -15.78 16.09 20.24
CA ASN A 128 -15.00 14.85 20.28
C ASN A 128 -13.57 15.08 20.77
N LEU A 129 -12.92 16.15 20.32
CA LEU A 129 -11.57 16.51 20.77
C LEU A 129 -11.51 16.84 22.26
N LEU A 130 -12.55 17.51 22.78
CA LEU A 130 -12.61 17.94 24.18
C LEU A 130 -12.98 16.81 25.16
N PHE A 131 -13.86 15.87 24.73
CA PHE A 131 -14.43 14.87 25.61
C PHE A 131 -13.84 13.46 25.45
N SER A 132 -13.23 13.11 24.33
CA SER A 132 -12.76 11.75 24.12
C SER A 132 -11.25 11.61 23.94
N GLY A 133 -10.50 12.70 23.88
CA GLY A 133 -9.06 12.66 23.62
C GLY A 133 -8.71 11.68 22.49
N THR A 134 -8.16 12.11 21.40
CA THR A 134 -7.64 11.15 20.39
C THR A 134 -6.39 10.50 20.96
N PRO A 135 -6.32 9.17 21.04
CA PRO A 135 -5.10 8.51 21.47
C PRO A 135 -3.95 8.93 20.56
N GLN A 136 -2.88 9.41 21.15
CA GLN A 136 -1.68 9.74 20.39
C GLN A 136 -0.95 8.45 20.03
N PHE A 137 -0.36 8.43 18.84
CA PHE A 137 0.38 7.27 18.34
C PHE A 137 1.65 7.70 17.64
N ARG A 138 2.59 6.77 17.56
CA ARG A 138 3.83 6.92 16.78
C ARG A 138 3.99 5.68 15.92
N PHE A 139 4.20 5.87 14.63
CA PHE A 139 4.46 4.79 13.69
C PHE A 139 5.87 4.88 13.13
N ASN A 140 6.54 3.73 13.03
CA ASN A 140 7.84 3.62 12.38
C ASN A 140 7.79 2.53 11.31
N ARG A 141 7.82 2.95 10.05
CA ARG A 141 7.78 2.06 8.87
C ARG A 141 8.92 1.03 8.86
N HIS A 142 10.13 1.42 9.27
CA HIS A 142 11.27 0.50 9.25
C HIS A 142 11.22 -0.58 10.32
N GLN A 143 10.44 -0.38 11.35
CA GLN A 143 10.23 -1.34 12.42
C GLN A 143 8.85 -2.00 12.35
N ASN A 144 7.95 -1.53 11.49
CA ASN A 144 6.57 -1.99 11.38
C ASN A 144 5.82 -1.98 12.71
N LYS A 145 6.06 -0.94 13.53
CA LYS A 145 5.53 -0.82 14.88
C LYS A 145 4.68 0.43 15.05
N VAL A 146 3.52 0.24 15.62
CA VAL A 146 2.68 1.33 16.13
C VAL A 146 2.78 1.36 17.65
N PHE A 147 3.26 2.46 18.18
CA PHE A 147 3.26 2.75 19.59
C PHE A 147 2.05 3.62 19.92
N LEU A 148 1.25 3.18 20.88
CA LEU A 148 0.12 3.92 21.39
C LEU A 148 0.53 4.60 22.70
N ASP A 149 0.22 5.88 22.85
CA ASP A 149 0.45 6.64 24.08
C ASP A 149 -0.78 6.50 24.99
N ILE A 150 -0.93 5.32 25.57
CA ILE A 150 -2.00 4.91 26.47
C ILE A 150 -1.40 4.16 27.66
N ASP A 151 -2.14 4.04 28.74
CA ASP A 151 -1.75 3.19 29.87
C ASP A 151 -2.16 1.74 29.57
N TRP A 152 -1.21 0.95 29.03
CA TRP A 152 -1.43 -0.44 28.64
C TRP A 152 -1.87 -1.38 29.77
N SER A 153 -1.63 -0.98 31.02
CA SER A 153 -2.02 -1.79 32.17
C SER A 153 -3.44 -1.51 32.66
N ARG A 154 -4.01 -0.38 32.26
CA ARG A 154 -5.28 0.12 32.79
C ARG A 154 -6.35 0.30 31.72
N ASP A 155 -5.94 0.80 30.55
CA ASP A 155 -6.88 1.26 29.53
C ASP A 155 -7.20 0.17 28.48
N VAL A 156 -6.50 -0.98 28.55
CA VAL A 156 -6.60 -2.04 27.53
C VAL A 156 -6.59 -3.42 28.15
N GLU A 157 -7.49 -4.28 27.71
CA GLU A 157 -7.55 -5.69 28.10
C GLU A 157 -7.23 -6.62 26.90
N PRO A 158 -6.70 -7.83 27.15
CA PRO A 158 -6.51 -8.82 26.09
C PRO A 158 -7.87 -9.20 25.48
N GLY A 159 -7.97 -9.10 24.16
CA GLY A 159 -9.23 -9.34 23.44
C GLY A 159 -9.92 -8.07 22.93
N ASP A 160 -9.48 -6.90 23.38
CA ASP A 160 -9.98 -5.62 22.88
C ASP A 160 -9.60 -5.40 21.42
N TRP A 161 -10.42 -4.62 20.71
CA TRP A 161 -10.23 -4.34 19.31
C TRP A 161 -9.79 -2.90 19.08
N VAL A 162 -8.72 -2.76 18.28
CA VAL A 162 -8.22 -1.48 17.78
C VAL A 162 -8.45 -1.43 16.30
N VAL A 163 -8.93 -0.28 15.83
CA VAL A 163 -8.98 0.02 14.40
C VAL A 163 -7.95 1.09 14.08
N VAL A 164 -7.00 0.73 13.24
CA VAL A 164 -5.93 1.61 12.78
C VAL A 164 -6.25 2.06 11.37
N GLU A 165 -6.35 3.38 11.18
CA GLU A 165 -6.47 3.98 9.86
C GLU A 165 -5.07 4.11 9.26
N CYS A 166 -4.84 3.41 8.16
CA CYS A 166 -3.53 3.34 7.51
C CYS A 166 -3.63 3.38 6.00
N TYR A 167 -2.49 3.58 5.36
CA TYR A 167 -2.33 3.48 3.91
C TYR A 167 -1.39 2.33 3.59
N ARG A 168 -1.83 1.44 2.72
CA ARG A 168 -1.02 0.34 2.21
C ARG A 168 -0.46 0.64 0.83
N THR A 169 0.73 0.14 0.54
CA THR A 169 1.31 0.17 -0.80
C THR A 169 0.65 -0.87 -1.69
N ILE A 170 0.38 -0.50 -2.93
CA ILE A 170 -0.10 -1.43 -3.95
C ILE A 170 1.09 -2.21 -4.49
N ARG A 171 1.01 -3.54 -4.47
CA ARG A 171 2.05 -4.45 -4.97
C ARG A 171 1.67 -4.93 -6.38
N PRO A 172 2.52 -4.72 -7.40
CA PRO A 172 2.23 -5.20 -8.75
C PRO A 172 2.51 -6.69 -8.92
N GLU A 173 3.28 -7.29 -8.03
CA GLU A 173 3.74 -8.69 -8.12
C GLU A 173 3.07 -9.55 -7.05
N THR A 174 2.88 -10.83 -7.41
CA THR A 174 2.48 -11.86 -6.46
C THR A 174 3.64 -12.17 -5.51
N VAL A 175 3.37 -12.17 -4.22
CA VAL A 175 4.35 -12.43 -3.17
C VAL A 175 4.06 -13.77 -2.51
N VAL A 176 5.05 -14.66 -2.49
CA VAL A 176 4.96 -15.92 -1.76
C VAL A 176 5.15 -15.64 -0.27
N LEU A 177 4.21 -16.11 0.54
CA LEU A 177 4.24 -15.91 1.99
C LEU A 177 5.02 -17.01 2.70
N THR A 178 5.42 -16.70 3.94
CA THR A 178 6.14 -17.63 4.79
C THR A 178 5.23 -18.75 5.29
N GLY A 179 5.71 -19.98 5.28
CA GLY A 179 5.01 -21.14 5.83
C GLY A 179 4.01 -21.79 4.88
N THR A 180 3.15 -22.60 5.44
CA THR A 180 2.14 -23.38 4.71
C THR A 180 0.80 -23.34 5.45
N VAL A 181 -0.29 -23.64 4.74
CA VAL A 181 -1.64 -23.52 5.30
C VAL A 181 -2.46 -24.77 5.12
N THR A 182 -3.39 -24.94 6.04
CA THR A 182 -4.46 -25.95 5.99
C THR A 182 -5.82 -25.26 6.06
N GLY A 183 -6.75 -25.74 5.24
CA GLY A 183 -8.11 -25.21 5.18
C GLY A 183 -9.09 -26.25 4.70
N SER A 184 -10.35 -26.11 5.10
CA SER A 184 -11.43 -27.03 4.76
C SER A 184 -12.63 -26.26 4.20
N PRO A 185 -13.36 -26.83 3.22
CA PRO A 185 -14.59 -26.23 2.69
C PRO A 185 -15.70 -26.01 3.72
N SER A 186 -15.59 -26.62 4.88
CA SER A 186 -16.56 -26.51 5.98
C SER A 186 -16.30 -25.32 6.91
N SER A 187 -15.18 -24.62 6.76
CA SER A 187 -14.77 -23.51 7.65
C SER A 187 -14.16 -22.37 6.87
N ASN A 188 -14.46 -21.14 7.28
CA ASN A 188 -13.81 -19.93 6.75
C ASN A 188 -12.40 -19.72 7.33
N THR A 189 -12.05 -20.46 8.40
CA THR A 189 -10.78 -20.29 9.09
C THR A 189 -9.70 -21.12 8.41
N ILE A 190 -8.57 -20.47 8.14
CA ILE A 190 -7.34 -21.07 7.62
C ILE A 190 -6.32 -21.11 8.75
N THR A 191 -5.74 -22.29 8.96
CA THR A 191 -4.69 -22.49 9.96
C THR A 191 -3.33 -22.57 9.26
N GLY A 192 -2.38 -21.75 9.71
CA GLY A 192 -1.01 -21.69 9.20
C GLY A 192 -0.04 -22.50 10.06
N TYR A 193 0.99 -23.01 9.40
CA TYR A 193 2.13 -23.64 10.05
C TYR A 193 3.42 -22.90 9.66
N GLY A 194 4.09 -22.32 10.65
CA GLY A 194 5.27 -21.47 10.43
C GLY A 194 4.97 -20.16 9.69
N THR A 195 3.72 -19.70 9.73
CA THR A 195 3.27 -18.48 9.06
C THR A 195 3.44 -17.25 9.94
N LYS A 196 3.35 -16.08 9.30
CA LYS A 196 3.41 -14.75 9.94
C LYS A 196 2.33 -13.85 9.38
N PHE A 197 1.08 -14.28 9.48
CA PHE A 197 -0.05 -13.57 8.89
C PHE A 197 -0.20 -12.14 9.38
N ASP A 198 0.09 -11.89 10.65
CA ASP A 198 0.07 -10.57 11.29
C ASP A 198 1.08 -9.56 10.72
N GLN A 199 2.15 -10.06 10.07
CA GLN A 199 3.22 -9.25 9.51
C GLN A 199 3.14 -9.12 7.99
N GLU A 200 2.70 -10.17 7.30
CA GLU A 200 2.78 -10.30 5.85
C GLU A 200 1.48 -9.93 5.13
N ILE A 201 0.31 -10.14 5.77
CA ILE A 201 -1.03 -9.99 5.17
C ILE A 201 -1.75 -8.77 5.76
N VAL A 202 -2.55 -8.14 4.93
CA VAL A 202 -3.47 -7.08 5.35
C VAL A 202 -4.91 -7.57 5.14
N PRO A 203 -5.87 -7.24 6.02
CA PRO A 203 -7.28 -7.55 5.78
C PRO A 203 -7.73 -7.07 4.39
N PHE A 204 -8.55 -7.88 3.74
CA PHE A 204 -9.05 -7.71 2.37
C PHE A 204 -8.06 -7.99 1.24
N ASP A 205 -6.82 -8.41 1.53
CA ASP A 205 -5.93 -8.94 0.50
C ASP A 205 -6.55 -10.16 -0.18
N PHE A 206 -6.26 -10.33 -1.47
CA PHE A 206 -6.55 -11.56 -2.19
C PHE A 206 -5.34 -12.50 -2.07
N ILE A 207 -5.60 -13.69 -1.57
CA ILE A 207 -4.59 -14.73 -1.40
C ILE A 207 -4.92 -15.93 -2.29
N THR A 208 -3.90 -16.50 -2.89
CA THR A 208 -3.99 -17.76 -3.62
C THR A 208 -3.46 -18.89 -2.77
N ILE A 209 -4.30 -19.91 -2.53
CA ILE A 209 -3.94 -21.14 -1.83
C ILE A 209 -4.01 -22.28 -2.84
N GLY A 210 -2.87 -22.79 -3.27
CA GLY A 210 -2.81 -23.75 -4.36
C GLY A 210 -3.28 -23.14 -5.69
N THR A 211 -4.50 -23.45 -6.11
CA THR A 211 -5.11 -22.94 -7.35
C THR A 211 -6.33 -22.05 -7.11
N GLU A 212 -6.66 -21.81 -5.85
CA GLU A 212 -7.88 -21.09 -5.47
C GLU A 212 -7.53 -19.70 -4.90
N SER A 213 -8.16 -18.66 -5.44
CA SER A 213 -8.05 -17.30 -4.94
C SER A 213 -9.22 -16.98 -3.99
N LYS A 214 -8.90 -16.42 -2.83
CA LYS A 214 -9.86 -16.01 -1.79
C LYS A 214 -9.46 -14.69 -1.16
N GLN A 215 -10.47 -13.93 -0.75
CA GLN A 215 -10.26 -12.68 -0.02
C GLN A 215 -10.14 -12.95 1.47
N VAL A 216 -9.14 -12.36 2.11
CA VAL A 216 -8.94 -12.39 3.55
C VAL A 216 -9.98 -11.49 4.23
N GLY A 217 -10.71 -12.03 5.20
CA GLY A 217 -11.67 -11.26 5.98
C GLY A 217 -11.01 -10.59 7.19
N ASN A 218 -10.35 -11.39 8.02
CA ASN A 218 -9.70 -10.92 9.23
C ASN A 218 -8.47 -11.78 9.57
N ILE A 219 -7.51 -11.18 10.29
CA ILE A 219 -6.32 -11.87 10.81
C ILE A 219 -6.50 -11.98 12.32
N GLU A 220 -6.58 -13.21 12.82
CA GLU A 220 -6.83 -13.48 14.24
C GLU A 220 -5.52 -13.66 15.01
N SER A 221 -4.53 -14.24 14.37
CA SER A 221 -3.22 -14.52 14.97
C SER A 221 -2.15 -14.70 13.87
N PRO A 222 -0.85 -14.79 14.20
CA PRO A 222 0.19 -15.12 13.23
C PRO A 222 -0.04 -16.43 12.47
N THR A 223 -0.86 -17.34 13.02
CA THR A 223 -1.13 -18.66 12.46
C THR A 223 -2.61 -18.92 12.15
N SER A 224 -3.49 -17.93 12.32
CA SER A 224 -4.91 -18.08 12.04
C SER A 224 -5.43 -16.84 11.31
N LEU A 225 -6.16 -17.08 10.22
CA LEU A 225 -6.88 -16.03 9.49
C LEU A 225 -8.26 -16.54 9.08
N THR A 226 -9.19 -15.62 8.90
CA THR A 226 -10.55 -15.91 8.43
C THR A 226 -10.74 -15.33 7.03
N LEU A 227 -11.25 -16.16 6.12
CA LEU A 227 -11.61 -15.74 4.76
C LEU A 227 -13.03 -15.16 4.73
N VAL A 228 -13.32 -14.32 3.74
CA VAL A 228 -14.67 -13.79 3.49
C VAL A 228 -15.67 -14.91 3.16
N GLY A 229 -15.18 -16.01 2.55
CA GLY A 229 -15.97 -17.23 2.30
C GLY A 229 -15.10 -18.46 2.41
N PRO A 230 -15.69 -19.64 2.65
CA PRO A 230 -14.93 -20.87 2.81
C PRO A 230 -14.16 -21.22 1.53
N PRO A 231 -13.01 -21.89 1.62
CA PRO A 231 -12.36 -22.47 0.45
C PRO A 231 -13.27 -23.54 -0.18
N THR A 232 -13.17 -23.71 -1.49
CA THR A 232 -13.92 -24.76 -2.19
C THR A 232 -13.18 -26.10 -2.19
N LEU A 233 -11.87 -26.05 -2.00
CA LEU A 233 -10.98 -27.21 -1.95
C LEU A 233 -10.45 -27.42 -0.54
N THR A 234 -10.09 -28.66 -0.22
CA THR A 234 -9.35 -28.95 1.01
C THR A 234 -7.87 -28.70 0.75
N HIS A 235 -7.28 -27.82 1.55
CA HIS A 235 -5.87 -27.49 1.49
C HIS A 235 -5.13 -28.17 2.65
N ASN A 236 -4.09 -28.92 2.31
CA ASN A 236 -3.23 -29.57 3.29
C ASN A 236 -1.78 -29.19 3.02
N ASN A 237 -1.20 -28.43 3.93
CA ASN A 237 0.20 -27.97 3.82
C ASN A 237 0.51 -27.27 2.48
N SER A 238 -0.45 -26.47 2.00
CA SER A 238 -0.36 -25.76 0.73
C SER A 238 0.41 -24.45 0.89
N ALA A 239 1.19 -24.07 -0.14
CA ALA A 239 1.80 -22.76 -0.19
C ALA A 239 0.73 -21.68 -0.34
N ILE A 240 1.00 -20.50 0.19
CA ILE A 240 0.11 -19.34 0.15
C ILE A 240 0.83 -18.18 -0.50
N GLN A 241 0.11 -17.41 -1.31
CA GLN A 241 0.63 -16.24 -2.04
C GLN A 241 -0.37 -15.10 -1.94
N ILE A 242 0.13 -13.87 -1.86
CA ILE A 242 -0.71 -12.67 -2.05
C ILE A 242 -0.71 -12.32 -3.53
N GLU A 243 -1.90 -12.10 -4.08
CA GLU A 243 -2.05 -11.67 -5.46
C GLU A 243 -1.62 -10.20 -5.62
N GLY A 244 -0.81 -9.94 -6.64
CA GLY A 244 -0.41 -8.60 -7.02
C GLY A 244 -1.44 -7.92 -7.92
N THR A 245 -1.51 -6.61 -7.86
CA THR A 245 -2.33 -5.78 -8.77
C THR A 245 -1.54 -5.51 -10.04
N THR A 246 -1.62 -6.41 -11.01
CA THR A 246 -0.81 -6.36 -12.24
C THR A 246 -1.08 -5.12 -13.11
N ASP A 247 -2.23 -4.45 -12.94
CA ASP A 247 -2.58 -3.23 -13.68
C ASP A 247 -1.62 -2.06 -13.43
N VAL A 248 -0.92 -2.06 -12.29
CA VAL A 248 0.16 -1.10 -11.99
C VAL A 248 1.21 -1.05 -13.11
N TRP A 249 1.53 -2.21 -13.72
CA TRP A 249 2.46 -2.26 -14.85
C TRP A 249 1.95 -1.54 -16.11
N ASN A 250 0.64 -1.27 -16.19
CA ASN A 250 0.02 -0.57 -17.30
C ASN A 250 -0.05 0.94 -17.09
N ASP A 251 0.31 1.43 -15.90
CA ASP A 251 0.35 2.85 -15.61
C ASP A 251 1.29 3.61 -16.56
N ARG A 252 0.82 4.77 -17.02
CA ARG A 252 1.54 5.58 -18.01
C ARG A 252 2.80 6.19 -17.41
N PHE A 253 2.71 6.75 -16.22
CA PHE A 253 3.81 7.46 -15.58
C PHE A 253 4.90 6.50 -15.14
N LEU A 254 4.52 5.35 -14.57
CA LEU A 254 5.46 4.29 -14.22
C LEU A 254 6.26 3.81 -15.45
N LYS A 255 5.57 3.57 -16.59
CA LYS A 255 6.21 3.17 -17.85
C LYS A 255 7.23 4.21 -18.34
N GLN A 256 6.86 5.49 -18.27
CA GLN A 256 7.71 6.58 -18.74
C GLN A 256 8.91 6.77 -17.80
N LEU A 257 8.68 6.81 -16.49
CA LEU A 257 9.72 6.99 -15.49
C LEU A 257 10.73 5.84 -15.51
N ALA A 258 10.26 4.58 -15.54
CA ALA A 258 11.15 3.42 -15.64
C ALA A 258 12.00 3.45 -16.91
N THR A 259 11.38 3.77 -18.05
CA THR A 259 12.11 3.88 -19.32
C THR A 259 13.19 4.97 -19.26
N ALA A 260 12.88 6.14 -18.68
CA ALA A 260 13.83 7.24 -18.53
C ALA A 260 15.00 6.87 -17.58
N LYS A 261 14.69 6.18 -16.47
CA LYS A 261 15.75 5.69 -15.54
C LYS A 261 16.65 4.65 -16.19
N ILE A 262 16.11 3.73 -17.00
CA ILE A 262 16.92 2.77 -17.77
C ILE A 262 17.77 3.51 -18.83
N LYS A 263 17.21 4.51 -19.53
CA LYS A 263 17.94 5.37 -20.48
C LYS A 263 19.10 6.11 -19.79
N GLN A 264 18.87 6.61 -18.58
CA GLN A 264 19.90 7.27 -17.77
C GLN A 264 21.04 6.30 -17.41
N GLN A 265 20.71 5.07 -16.99
CA GLN A 265 21.70 4.03 -16.71
C GLN A 265 22.51 3.67 -17.96
N TRP A 266 21.85 3.53 -19.10
CA TRP A 266 22.50 3.31 -20.39
C TRP A 266 23.47 4.44 -20.74
N GLY A 267 23.05 5.69 -20.63
CA GLY A 267 23.92 6.87 -20.81
C GLY A 267 25.12 6.86 -19.87
N ASN A 268 24.90 6.49 -18.59
CA ASN A 268 25.96 6.41 -17.59
C ASN A 268 27.00 5.33 -17.91
N ASN A 269 26.56 4.17 -18.41
CA ASN A 269 27.48 3.10 -18.87
C ASN A 269 28.30 3.55 -20.08
N LEU A 270 27.70 4.29 -21.01
CA LEU A 270 28.35 4.79 -22.22
C LEU A 270 29.32 5.95 -21.98
N LYS A 271 29.15 6.74 -20.90
CA LYS A 271 30.08 7.84 -20.54
C LYS A 271 31.52 7.39 -20.40
N LYS A 272 31.76 6.14 -19.98
CA LYS A 272 33.11 5.54 -19.86
C LYS A 272 33.83 5.44 -21.21
N PHE A 273 33.10 5.46 -22.31
CA PHE A 273 33.61 5.34 -23.67
C PHE A 273 33.59 6.68 -24.43
N GLU A 274 33.39 7.77 -23.73
CA GLU A 274 33.38 9.11 -24.32
C GLU A 274 34.74 9.47 -24.91
N GLY A 275 34.74 9.97 -26.13
CA GLY A 275 35.97 10.29 -26.86
C GLY A 275 36.59 9.13 -27.65
N ILE A 276 36.06 7.93 -27.56
CA ILE A 276 36.49 6.81 -28.42
C ILE A 276 35.82 6.96 -29.79
N GLN A 277 36.60 7.16 -30.80
CA GLN A 277 36.15 7.12 -32.21
C GLN A 277 36.04 5.67 -32.68
N MET A 278 34.83 5.26 -33.00
CA MET A 278 34.59 3.96 -33.64
C MET A 278 35.13 3.98 -35.10
N PRO A 279 35.48 2.80 -35.65
CA PRO A 279 35.76 2.68 -37.08
C PRO A 279 34.58 3.24 -37.88
N GLY A 280 34.81 4.29 -38.68
CA GLY A 280 33.76 5.00 -39.43
C GLY A 280 33.46 6.42 -38.94
N GLY A 281 34.17 6.93 -37.91
CA GLY A 281 34.06 8.30 -37.44
C GLY A 281 32.86 8.59 -36.55
N VAL A 282 32.16 7.56 -36.10
CA VAL A 282 31.00 7.69 -35.18
C VAL A 282 31.54 7.84 -33.75
N THR A 283 31.14 8.93 -33.08
CA THR A 283 31.45 9.15 -31.67
C THR A 283 30.22 8.74 -30.82
N LEU A 284 30.43 7.93 -29.79
CA LEU A 284 29.43 7.61 -28.80
C LEU A 284 29.27 8.82 -27.86
N ASN A 285 28.06 9.40 -27.84
CA ASN A 285 27.78 10.54 -26.96
C ASN A 285 26.92 10.08 -25.76
N GLY A 286 27.56 9.35 -24.83
CA GLY A 286 26.90 8.85 -23.61
C GLY A 286 26.44 9.97 -22.69
N GLN A 287 27.18 11.11 -22.65
CA GLN A 287 26.79 12.26 -21.85
C GLN A 287 25.46 12.84 -22.31
N LYS A 288 25.23 13.00 -23.59
CA LYS A 288 23.99 13.53 -24.13
C LYS A 288 22.78 12.66 -23.78
N ILE A 289 22.93 11.33 -23.90
CA ILE A 289 21.86 10.38 -23.52
C ILE A 289 21.54 10.50 -22.04
N TYR A 290 22.56 10.64 -21.20
CA TYR A 290 22.38 10.80 -19.76
C TYR A 290 21.67 12.12 -19.40
N ASP A 291 22.06 13.22 -20.01
CA ASP A 291 21.49 14.55 -19.75
C ASP A 291 20.03 14.61 -20.19
N GLU A 292 19.70 14.12 -21.41
CA GLU A 292 18.32 13.99 -21.89
C GLU A 292 17.47 13.12 -20.97
N ALA A 293 17.98 11.97 -20.52
CA ALA A 293 17.26 11.11 -19.61
C ALA A 293 17.04 11.75 -18.22
N SER A 294 18.00 12.54 -17.76
CA SER A 294 17.90 13.26 -16.48
C SER A 294 16.85 14.34 -16.52
N GLU A 295 16.70 15.04 -17.65
CA GLU A 295 15.62 16.00 -17.88
C GLU A 295 14.25 15.30 -17.96
N GLU A 296 14.15 14.20 -18.71
CA GLU A 296 12.93 13.39 -18.79
C GLU A 296 12.48 12.86 -17.41
N ILE A 297 13.42 12.39 -16.58
CA ILE A 297 13.12 11.95 -15.21
C ILE A 297 12.55 13.08 -14.39
N LYS A 298 13.20 14.26 -14.42
CA LYS A 298 12.78 15.42 -13.67
C LYS A 298 11.39 15.90 -14.08
N GLU A 299 11.10 15.94 -15.37
CA GLU A 299 9.75 16.27 -15.88
C GLU A 299 8.70 15.26 -15.40
N MET A 300 9.02 13.97 -15.42
CA MET A 300 8.09 12.94 -14.97
C MET A 300 7.84 13.00 -13.45
N GLU A 301 8.88 13.22 -12.67
CA GLU A 301 8.77 13.39 -11.22
C GLU A 301 7.91 14.63 -10.89
N GLU A 302 8.12 15.76 -11.56
CA GLU A 302 7.29 16.95 -11.38
C GLU A 302 5.82 16.71 -11.77
N GLN A 303 5.56 15.99 -12.87
CA GLN A 303 4.19 15.63 -13.28
C GLN A 303 3.50 14.74 -12.24
N ILE A 304 4.20 13.75 -11.69
CA ILE A 304 3.66 12.87 -10.63
C ILE A 304 3.34 13.68 -9.37
N TYR A 305 4.21 14.59 -8.95
CA TYR A 305 3.96 15.49 -7.82
C TYR A 305 2.74 16.40 -8.05
N MET A 306 2.59 16.95 -9.26
CA MET A 306 1.44 17.79 -9.58
C MET A 306 0.11 17.04 -9.55
N MET A 307 0.11 15.76 -9.92
CA MET A 307 -1.11 14.92 -9.87
C MET A 307 -1.53 14.58 -8.44
N GLY A 308 -0.58 14.43 -7.53
CA GLY A 308 -0.84 14.19 -6.11
C GLY A 308 -1.29 15.46 -5.35
N SER A 309 -1.13 16.64 -5.92
CA SER A 309 -1.57 17.89 -5.31
C SER A 309 -3.09 18.05 -5.49
N LEU A 310 -3.76 18.49 -4.42
CA LEU A 310 -5.16 18.88 -4.51
C LEU A 310 -5.30 19.98 -5.58
N PRO A 311 -6.36 19.92 -6.41
CA PRO A 311 -6.63 21.00 -7.35
C PRO A 311 -6.73 22.32 -6.57
N SER A 312 -6.02 23.34 -7.03
CA SER A 312 -6.13 24.67 -6.42
C SER A 312 -7.60 25.09 -6.45
N GLU A 313 -8.17 25.35 -5.28
CA GLU A 313 -9.51 25.90 -5.20
C GLU A 313 -9.53 27.22 -5.98
N ILE A 314 -10.23 27.20 -7.11
CA ILE A 314 -10.47 28.43 -7.86
C ILE A 314 -11.57 29.15 -7.06
N PHE A 315 -11.18 30.11 -6.25
CA PHE A 315 -12.10 31.06 -5.67
C PHE A 315 -12.65 31.92 -6.82
N THR A 316 -13.75 31.51 -7.41
CA THR A 316 -14.57 32.40 -8.22
C THR A 316 -15.31 33.28 -7.26
N GLY A 317 -14.86 34.52 -7.13
CA GLY A 317 -15.53 35.56 -6.38
C GLY A 317 -16.90 35.94 -6.98
#